data_4702b26a1c43d71b220af4d1114bac39
#
_entry.id   4702b26a1c43d71b220af4d1114bac39
#
_cell.length_a   1.000
_cell.length_b   1.000
_cell.length_c   1.000
_cell.angle_alpha   90.00
_cell.angle_beta   90.00
_cell.angle_gamma   90.00
#
_symmetry.space_group_name_H-M   'P 1'
#
loop_
_entity.id
_entity.type
_entity.pdbx_description
1 polymer ?
#
loop_
_entity_poly.entity_id
_entity_poly.type
_entity_poly.pdbx_seq_one_letter_code
_entity_poly.pdbx_strand_id
1 'polypeptide(L)'
;MCIRDRILAHLIRNRYVDCVVSTGANLYHDLHECRGRHHFIGSPQGDDVALQTAHIDRVYDTLVDEDEFIENDEWIADFTRTLHPRPYTSREFLYLLGEHLWNQTGEDGILTAAYQANVPIFCPAIADSSIGMGISQARHKDRTTGQLDVIGDIIESSNLV
;
A
#
# COMPACT_ATOMS: atom_id res chain seq x y z
N MET A 1 9.25 -11.08 -0.04
CA MET A 1 9.40 -9.75 -0.68
C MET A 1 9.94 -9.91 -2.10
N CYS A 2 9.28 -9.29 -3.09
CA CYS A 2 9.68 -9.35 -4.50
C CYS A 2 11.06 -8.69 -4.72
N ILE A 3 11.86 -9.21 -5.67
CA ILE A 3 13.18 -8.61 -5.99
C ILE A 3 13.04 -7.15 -6.38
N ARG A 4 11.97 -6.79 -7.12
CA ARG A 4 11.68 -5.41 -7.52
C ARG A 4 11.53 -4.48 -6.31
N ASP A 5 10.80 -4.91 -5.29
CA ASP A 5 10.50 -4.10 -4.12
C ASP A 5 11.76 -3.84 -3.29
N ARG A 6 12.64 -4.85 -3.19
CA ARG A 6 13.97 -4.71 -2.58
C ARG A 6 14.86 -3.71 -3.31
N ILE A 7 14.83 -3.71 -4.65
CA ILE A 7 15.60 -2.76 -5.46
C ILE A 7 15.07 -1.35 -5.22
N LEU A 8 13.74 -1.16 -5.25
CA LEU A 8 13.13 0.15 -4.99
C LEU A 8 13.41 0.64 -3.58
N ALA A 9 13.23 -0.19 -2.56
CA ALA A 9 13.55 0.15 -1.18
C ALA A 9 15.03 0.55 -1.02
N HIS A 10 15.95 -0.16 -1.70
CA HIS A 10 17.37 0.20 -1.71
C HIS A 10 17.63 1.57 -2.34
N LEU A 11 17.03 1.87 -3.49
CA LEU A 11 17.18 3.16 -4.17
C LEU A 11 16.63 4.31 -3.31
N ILE A 12 15.48 4.11 -2.68
CA ILE A 12 14.86 5.07 -1.78
C ILE A 12 15.74 5.33 -0.57
N ARG A 13 16.16 4.28 0.13
CA ARG A 13 16.96 4.36 1.36
C ARG A 13 18.28 5.06 1.16
N ASN A 14 18.93 4.85 0.03
CA ASN A 14 20.19 5.50 -0.33
C ASN A 14 19.99 6.85 -1.03
N ARG A 15 18.74 7.33 -1.14
CA ARG A 15 18.39 8.62 -1.75
C ARG A 15 18.92 8.76 -3.18
N TYR A 16 18.87 7.66 -3.96
CA TYR A 16 19.13 7.71 -5.41
C TYR A 16 17.94 8.22 -6.20
N VAL A 17 16.79 8.37 -5.54
CA VAL A 17 15.57 8.97 -6.07
C VAL A 17 15.07 10.04 -5.10
N ASP A 18 14.57 11.14 -5.63
CA ASP A 18 14.05 12.28 -4.85
C ASP A 18 12.56 12.14 -4.55
N CYS A 19 11.83 11.41 -5.38
CA CYS A 19 10.44 11.05 -5.17
C CYS A 19 10.10 9.74 -5.89
N VAL A 20 8.97 9.15 -5.52
CA VAL A 20 8.41 7.96 -6.17
C VAL A 20 6.97 8.24 -6.57
N VAL A 21 6.61 7.86 -7.79
CA VAL A 21 5.21 7.79 -8.24
C VAL A 21 4.88 6.34 -8.50
N SER A 22 3.88 5.79 -7.81
CA SER A 22 3.54 4.37 -7.87
C SER A 22 2.03 4.16 -7.97
N THR A 23 1.65 2.96 -8.41
CA THR A 23 0.27 2.47 -8.28
C THR A 23 0.03 1.97 -6.86
N GLY A 24 -1.22 2.06 -6.39
CA GLY A 24 -1.59 1.54 -5.08
C GLY A 24 -1.42 0.02 -4.97
N ALA A 25 -1.66 -0.72 -6.06
CA ALA A 25 -1.44 -2.17 -6.08
C ALA A 25 0.01 -2.55 -5.77
N ASN A 26 0.99 -1.84 -6.35
CA ASN A 26 2.40 -2.09 -6.08
C ASN A 26 2.76 -1.87 -4.60
N LEU A 27 2.24 -0.80 -4.01
CA LEU A 27 2.46 -0.47 -2.59
C LEU A 27 1.72 -1.45 -1.66
N TYR A 28 0.55 -1.93 -2.07
CA TYR A 28 -0.22 -2.90 -1.30
C TYR A 28 0.46 -4.27 -1.22
N HIS A 29 0.99 -4.76 -2.35
CA HIS A 29 1.72 -6.03 -2.37
C HIS A 29 3.01 -5.97 -1.54
N ASP A 30 3.72 -4.85 -1.57
CA ASP A 30 4.89 -4.61 -0.72
C ASP A 30 4.51 -4.60 0.78
N LEU A 31 3.41 -3.90 1.13
CA LEU A 31 2.87 -3.87 2.49
C LEU A 31 2.49 -5.29 2.97
N HIS A 32 1.86 -6.10 2.12
CA HIS A 32 1.51 -7.48 2.41
C HIS A 32 2.74 -8.30 2.84
N GLU A 33 3.83 -8.21 2.07
CA GLU A 33 5.08 -8.88 2.37
C GLU A 33 5.74 -8.33 3.66
N CYS A 34 5.73 -7.01 3.87
CA CYS A 34 6.26 -6.39 5.09
C CYS A 34 5.52 -6.84 6.36
N ARG A 35 4.27 -7.25 6.23
CA ARG A 35 3.48 -7.81 7.33
C ARG A 35 3.74 -9.31 7.57
N GLY A 36 4.76 -9.88 6.91
CA GLY A 36 5.17 -11.28 7.06
C GLY A 36 4.32 -12.26 6.27
N ARG A 37 3.56 -11.77 5.28
CA ARG A 37 2.72 -12.57 4.39
C ARG A 37 3.42 -12.79 3.07
N HIS A 38 2.97 -13.74 2.27
CA HIS A 38 3.75 -14.19 1.12
C HIS A 38 2.92 -14.34 -0.14
N HIS A 39 3.58 -14.05 -1.27
CA HIS A 39 3.11 -14.42 -2.59
C HIS A 39 3.77 -15.73 -3.02
N PHE A 40 3.00 -16.56 -3.69
CA PHE A 40 3.46 -17.85 -4.18
C PHE A 40 3.46 -17.89 -5.71
N ILE A 41 4.40 -18.61 -6.29
CA ILE A 41 4.44 -18.82 -7.73
C ILE A 41 3.37 -19.83 -8.09
N GLY A 42 2.47 -19.45 -9.00
CA GLY A 42 1.40 -20.27 -9.53
C GLY A 42 1.53 -20.53 -11.03
N SER A 43 0.42 -20.86 -11.66
CA SER A 43 0.31 -21.04 -13.10
C SER A 43 -0.71 -20.06 -13.68
N PRO A 44 -0.41 -19.41 -14.83
CA PRO A 44 -1.41 -18.59 -15.52
C PRO A 44 -2.59 -19.38 -16.08
N GLN A 45 -2.50 -20.72 -16.17
CA GLN A 45 -3.56 -21.63 -16.57
C GLN A 45 -4.21 -22.35 -15.36
N GLY A 46 -4.15 -21.75 -14.18
CA GLY A 46 -4.78 -22.31 -12.98
C GLY A 46 -6.31 -22.43 -13.11
N ASP A 47 -6.90 -23.40 -12.41
CA ASP A 47 -8.35 -23.54 -12.30
C ASP A 47 -8.87 -22.50 -11.27
N ASP A 48 -9.40 -21.38 -11.77
CA ASP A 48 -9.89 -20.27 -10.94
C ASP A 48 -11.06 -20.66 -10.03
N VAL A 49 -11.88 -21.64 -10.43
CA VAL A 49 -12.99 -22.13 -9.61
C VAL A 49 -12.48 -22.92 -8.40
N ALA A 50 -11.47 -23.76 -8.64
CA ALA A 50 -10.81 -24.49 -7.56
C ALA A 50 -10.07 -23.54 -6.60
N LEU A 51 -9.37 -22.54 -7.13
CA LEU A 51 -8.67 -21.53 -6.34
C LEU A 51 -9.64 -20.70 -5.49
N GLN A 52 -10.75 -20.23 -6.06
CA GLN A 52 -11.80 -19.52 -5.34
C GLN A 52 -12.38 -20.36 -4.19
N THR A 53 -12.60 -21.65 -4.42
CA THR A 53 -13.10 -22.56 -3.38
C THR A 53 -12.08 -22.72 -2.24
N ALA A 54 -10.80 -22.55 -2.53
CA ALA A 54 -9.70 -22.63 -1.56
C ALA A 54 -9.33 -21.28 -0.94
N HIS A 55 -10.06 -20.19 -1.23
CA HIS A 55 -9.77 -18.83 -0.81
C HIS A 55 -8.37 -18.36 -1.25
N ILE A 56 -8.03 -18.67 -2.50
CA ILE A 56 -6.75 -18.25 -3.10
C ILE A 56 -7.03 -17.33 -4.28
N ASP A 57 -6.51 -16.11 -4.19
CA ASP A 57 -6.50 -15.17 -5.30
C ASP A 57 -5.33 -15.45 -6.24
N ARG A 58 -5.61 -15.37 -7.55
CA ARG A 58 -4.59 -15.50 -8.59
C ARG A 58 -4.45 -14.20 -9.38
N VAL A 59 -3.25 -13.64 -9.34
CA VAL A 59 -2.85 -12.51 -10.17
C VAL A 59 -1.86 -13.01 -11.22
N TYR A 60 -2.35 -13.42 -12.38
CA TYR A 60 -1.64 -14.05 -13.47
C TYR A 60 -0.96 -15.37 -13.04
N ASP A 61 0.33 -15.35 -12.73
CA ASP A 61 1.14 -16.51 -12.27
C ASP A 61 1.51 -16.43 -10.79
N THR A 62 0.88 -15.52 -10.05
CA THR A 62 1.12 -15.32 -8.63
C THR A 62 -0.15 -15.64 -7.84
N LEU A 63 0.02 -16.40 -6.78
CA LEU A 63 -1.04 -16.79 -5.87
C LEU A 63 -0.87 -16.10 -4.52
N VAL A 64 -1.99 -15.76 -3.90
CA VAL A 64 -2.02 -15.14 -2.58
C VAL A 64 -3.26 -15.63 -1.82
N ASP A 65 -3.17 -15.68 -0.51
CA ASP A 65 -4.28 -16.02 0.36
C ASP A 65 -5.27 -14.86 0.42
N GLU A 66 -6.55 -15.12 0.04
CA GLU A 66 -7.62 -14.12 0.02
C GLU A 66 -7.94 -13.61 1.43
N ASP A 67 -7.92 -14.48 2.43
CA ASP A 67 -8.21 -14.11 3.81
C ASP A 67 -7.14 -13.16 4.34
N GLU A 68 -5.86 -13.36 3.97
CA GLU A 68 -4.78 -12.43 4.30
C GLU A 68 -4.94 -11.05 3.63
N PHE A 69 -5.51 -10.99 2.43
CA PHE A 69 -5.82 -9.72 1.78
C PHE A 69 -6.96 -8.98 2.52
N ILE A 70 -8.02 -9.69 2.90
CA ILE A 70 -9.12 -9.12 3.67
C ILE A 70 -8.61 -8.54 5.01
N GLU A 71 -7.74 -9.28 5.71
CA GLU A 71 -7.13 -8.78 6.94
C GLU A 71 -6.21 -7.58 6.74
N ASN A 72 -5.56 -7.45 5.57
CA ASN A 72 -4.78 -6.24 5.23
C ASN A 72 -5.70 -5.04 5.01
N ASP A 73 -6.82 -5.23 4.33
CA ASP A 73 -7.80 -4.16 4.12
C ASP A 73 -8.39 -3.67 5.46
N GLU A 74 -8.68 -4.59 6.37
CA GLU A 74 -9.13 -4.26 7.72
C GLU A 74 -8.05 -3.52 8.52
N TRP A 75 -6.80 -3.95 8.42
CA TRP A 75 -5.68 -3.29 9.07
C TRP A 75 -5.48 -1.85 8.56
N ILE A 76 -5.59 -1.62 7.24
CA ILE A 76 -5.53 -0.27 6.66
C ILE A 76 -6.73 0.57 7.14
N ALA A 77 -7.91 -0.04 7.22
CA ALA A 77 -9.09 0.64 7.73
C ALA A 77 -8.94 1.04 9.20
N ASP A 78 -8.40 0.16 10.03
CA ASP A 78 -8.14 0.44 11.44
C ASP A 78 -7.10 1.55 11.61
N PHE A 79 -5.99 1.50 10.86
CA PHE A 79 -5.04 2.59 10.82
C PHE A 79 -5.70 3.92 10.42
N THR A 80 -6.50 3.92 9.35
CA THR A 80 -7.18 5.12 8.85
C THR A 80 -8.09 5.75 9.91
N ARG A 81 -8.73 4.94 10.77
CA ARG A 81 -9.57 5.44 11.87
C ARG A 81 -8.77 6.12 12.98
N THR A 82 -7.48 5.83 13.10
CA THR A 82 -6.61 6.51 14.08
C THR A 82 -6.22 7.92 13.66
N LEU A 83 -6.35 8.23 12.36
CA LEU A 83 -5.96 9.52 11.81
C LEU A 83 -6.96 10.63 12.18
N HIS A 84 -6.46 11.85 12.29
CA HIS A 84 -7.30 13.03 12.48
C HIS A 84 -8.31 13.17 11.33
N PRO A 85 -9.57 13.58 11.58
CA PRO A 85 -10.62 13.69 10.56
C PRO A 85 -10.41 14.94 9.68
N ARG A 86 -9.51 14.84 8.70
CA ARG A 86 -9.23 15.86 7.68
C ARG A 86 -8.84 15.21 6.34
N PRO A 87 -8.80 15.97 5.25
CA PRO A 87 -8.21 15.50 4.01
C PRO A 87 -6.70 15.26 4.14
N TYR A 88 -6.22 14.22 3.47
CA TYR A 88 -4.81 13.87 3.33
C TYR A 88 -4.46 13.72 1.85
N THR A 89 -3.32 14.25 1.42
CA THR A 89 -2.76 13.89 0.11
C THR A 89 -2.33 12.42 0.14
N SER A 90 -2.19 11.80 -1.03
CA SER A 90 -1.69 10.42 -1.08
C SER A 90 -0.28 10.34 -0.48
N ARG A 91 0.56 11.36 -0.72
CA ARG A 91 1.89 11.46 -0.14
C ARG A 91 1.86 11.46 1.38
N GLU A 92 1.01 12.29 1.97
CA GLU A 92 0.91 12.40 3.43
C GLU A 92 0.36 11.12 4.05
N PHE A 93 -0.69 10.56 3.46
CA PHE A 93 -1.27 9.30 3.91
C PHE A 93 -0.26 8.15 3.85
N LEU A 94 0.46 8.00 2.73
CA LEU A 94 1.44 6.93 2.56
C LEU A 94 2.66 7.09 3.47
N TYR A 95 3.06 8.32 3.79
CA TYR A 95 4.11 8.57 4.77
C TYR A 95 3.70 8.08 6.16
N LEU A 96 2.49 8.43 6.61
CA LEU A 96 1.96 7.99 7.90
C LEU A 96 1.71 6.46 7.95
N LEU A 97 1.28 5.88 6.83
CA LEU A 97 1.11 4.43 6.70
C LEU A 97 2.46 3.71 6.78
N GLY A 98 3.50 4.27 6.14
CA GLY A 98 4.88 3.76 6.20
C GLY A 98 5.46 3.83 7.61
N GLU A 99 5.21 4.93 8.34
CA GLU A 99 5.57 5.06 9.76
C GLU A 99 4.89 3.99 10.61
N HIS A 100 3.59 3.83 10.44
CA HIS A 100 2.81 2.85 11.18
C HIS A 100 3.29 1.42 10.93
N LEU A 101 3.54 1.08 9.65
CA LEU A 101 4.05 -0.22 9.23
C LEU A 101 5.44 -0.49 9.84
N TRP A 102 6.35 0.50 9.77
CA TRP A 102 7.69 0.39 10.34
C TRP A 102 7.66 0.14 11.85
N ASN A 103 6.84 0.91 12.57
CA ASN A 103 6.72 0.78 14.02
C ASN A 103 6.15 -0.57 14.47
N GLN A 104 5.36 -1.23 13.63
CA GLN A 104 4.79 -2.54 13.94
C GLN A 104 5.69 -3.71 13.54
N THR A 105 6.36 -3.62 12.40
CA THR A 105 7.05 -4.77 11.81
C THR A 105 8.56 -4.65 11.86
N GLY A 106 9.11 -3.44 11.75
CA GLY A 106 10.54 -3.22 11.55
C GLY A 106 11.07 -3.75 10.21
N GLU A 107 10.17 -4.18 9.31
CA GLU A 107 10.54 -4.79 8.03
C GLU A 107 10.81 -3.74 6.95
N ASP A 108 11.71 -4.10 6.04
CA ASP A 108 12.19 -3.21 4.99
C ASP A 108 11.39 -3.40 3.70
N GLY A 109 10.63 -2.39 3.34
CA GLY A 109 9.83 -2.32 2.12
C GLY A 109 9.83 -0.92 1.51
N ILE A 110 9.03 -0.71 0.48
CA ILE A 110 8.94 0.58 -0.23
C ILE A 110 8.43 1.68 0.70
N LEU A 111 7.31 1.42 1.39
CA LEU A 111 6.70 2.40 2.29
C LEU A 111 7.58 2.71 3.50
N THR A 112 8.15 1.70 4.10
CA THR A 112 9.00 1.84 5.30
C THR A 112 10.32 2.51 4.97
N ALA A 113 10.95 2.19 3.83
CA ALA A 113 12.16 2.87 3.36
C ALA A 113 11.89 4.34 3.03
N ALA A 114 10.74 4.63 2.42
CA ALA A 114 10.34 6.00 2.09
C ALA A 114 10.12 6.85 3.35
N TYR A 115 9.44 6.30 4.35
CA TYR A 115 9.29 6.94 5.66
C TYR A 115 10.65 7.25 6.29
N GLN A 116 11.55 6.24 6.39
CA GLN A 116 12.85 6.40 7.03
C GLN A 116 13.78 7.39 6.31
N ALA A 117 13.77 7.36 4.96
CA ALA A 117 14.60 8.24 4.15
C ALA A 117 13.96 9.62 3.91
N ASN A 118 12.71 9.83 4.35
CA ASN A 118 11.90 11.01 4.05
C ASN A 118 11.84 11.30 2.53
N VAL A 119 11.59 10.25 1.75
CA VAL A 119 11.38 10.34 0.29
C VAL A 119 9.87 10.27 0.02
N PRO A 120 9.29 11.29 -0.62
CA PRO A 120 7.84 11.32 -0.87
C PRO A 120 7.42 10.25 -1.87
N ILE A 121 6.29 9.59 -1.59
CA ILE A 121 5.61 8.70 -2.53
C ILE A 121 4.26 9.32 -2.90
N PHE A 122 3.99 9.46 -4.18
CA PHE A 122 2.70 9.86 -4.73
C PHE A 122 1.98 8.68 -5.36
N CYS A 123 0.70 8.54 -5.07
CA CYS A 123 -0.17 7.52 -5.67
C CYS A 123 -1.44 8.20 -6.23
N PRO A 124 -1.39 8.76 -7.44
CA PRO A 124 -2.50 9.55 -8.00
C PRO A 124 -3.83 8.80 -8.10
N ALA A 125 -3.78 7.47 -8.26
CA ALA A 125 -4.95 6.59 -8.34
C ALA A 125 -5.09 5.70 -7.10
N ILE A 126 -4.74 6.19 -5.91
CA ILE A 126 -4.78 5.40 -4.66
C ILE A 126 -6.17 4.84 -4.38
N ALA A 127 -7.23 5.54 -4.78
CA ALA A 127 -8.61 5.09 -4.62
C ALA A 127 -8.93 3.84 -5.44
N ASP A 128 -8.20 3.60 -6.55
CA ASP A 128 -8.32 2.41 -7.40
C ASP A 128 -7.32 1.33 -6.97
N SER A 129 -7.33 0.98 -5.70
CA SER A 129 -6.45 -0.03 -5.12
C SER A 129 -7.01 -0.57 -3.80
N SER A 130 -6.47 -1.70 -3.32
CA SER A 130 -6.83 -2.26 -2.02
C SER A 130 -6.52 -1.29 -0.86
N ILE A 131 -5.50 -0.43 -0.98
CA ILE A 131 -5.29 0.66 0.00
C ILE A 131 -6.51 1.58 0.02
N GLY A 132 -7.02 1.97 -1.15
CA GLY A 132 -8.24 2.77 -1.27
C GLY A 132 -9.49 2.06 -0.75
N MET A 133 -9.58 0.74 -0.92
CA MET A 133 -10.66 -0.07 -0.34
C MET A 133 -10.62 -0.04 1.19
N GLY A 134 -9.46 -0.22 1.82
CA GLY A 134 -9.30 -0.10 3.26
C GLY A 134 -9.70 1.29 3.80
N ILE A 135 -9.28 2.36 3.11
CA ILE A 135 -9.71 3.75 3.44
C ILE A 135 -11.25 3.87 3.31
N SER A 136 -11.82 3.31 2.25
CA SER A 136 -13.28 3.32 2.02
C SER A 136 -14.04 2.57 3.12
N GLN A 137 -13.54 1.44 3.58
CA GLN A 137 -14.13 0.68 4.70
C GLN A 137 -14.12 1.49 6.00
N ALA A 138 -13.03 2.21 6.30
CA ALA A 138 -12.96 3.10 7.45
C ALA A 138 -14.06 4.17 7.36
N ARG A 139 -14.17 4.84 6.22
CA ARG A 139 -15.12 5.91 5.97
C ARG A 139 -16.56 5.43 5.93
N HIS A 140 -16.83 4.19 5.52
CA HIS A 140 -18.17 3.62 5.54
C HIS A 140 -18.70 3.48 6.97
N LYS A 141 -17.83 3.10 7.90
CA LYS A 141 -18.16 2.98 9.33
C LYS A 141 -18.17 4.34 10.05
N ASP A 142 -17.26 5.24 9.68
CA ASP A 142 -17.19 6.60 10.23
C ASP A 142 -16.93 7.63 9.11
N ARG A 143 -17.94 8.41 8.76
CA ARG A 143 -17.91 9.40 7.68
C ARG A 143 -16.96 10.58 7.94
N THR A 144 -16.43 10.73 9.13
CA THR A 144 -15.48 11.79 9.46
C THR A 144 -14.04 11.43 9.08
N THR A 145 -13.74 10.15 8.89
CA THR A 145 -12.39 9.64 8.59
C THR A 145 -12.13 9.50 7.10
N GLY A 146 -10.87 9.27 6.74
CA GLY A 146 -10.47 8.73 5.44
C GLY A 146 -10.83 9.62 4.24
N GLN A 147 -10.47 10.88 4.27
CA GLN A 147 -10.59 11.76 3.10
C GLN A 147 -9.26 11.84 2.36
N LEU A 148 -9.31 11.66 1.03
CA LEU A 148 -8.15 11.85 0.16
C LEU A 148 -8.29 13.17 -0.59
N ASP A 149 -7.20 13.95 -0.62
CA ASP A 149 -7.09 15.22 -1.31
C ASP A 149 -6.27 15.08 -2.60
N VAL A 150 -6.96 14.71 -3.68
CA VAL A 150 -6.35 14.55 -5.02
C VAL A 150 -5.84 15.89 -5.56
N ILE A 151 -6.49 17.00 -5.23
CA ILE A 151 -6.04 18.34 -5.66
C ILE A 151 -4.76 18.72 -4.89
N GLY A 152 -4.69 18.40 -3.61
CA GLY A 152 -3.47 18.56 -2.81
C GLY A 152 -2.29 17.78 -3.39
N ASP A 153 -2.50 16.55 -3.88
CA ASP A 153 -1.46 15.78 -4.58
C ASP A 153 -0.90 16.48 -5.80
N ILE A 154 -1.77 17.12 -6.61
CA ILE A 154 -1.34 17.89 -7.79
C ILE A 154 -0.50 19.09 -7.36
N ILE A 155 -0.92 19.81 -6.32
CA ILE A 155 -0.20 20.98 -5.80
C ILE A 155 1.16 20.56 -5.24
N GLU A 156 1.20 19.53 -4.41
CA GLU A 156 2.44 19.06 -3.79
C GLU A 156 3.43 18.54 -4.83
N SER A 157 2.98 17.73 -5.78
CA SER A 157 3.86 17.17 -6.82
C SER A 157 4.41 18.25 -7.76
N SER A 158 3.63 19.29 -8.07
CA SER A 158 4.09 20.40 -8.90
C SER A 158 5.14 21.30 -8.23
N ASN A 159 5.25 21.25 -6.90
CA ASN A 159 6.26 21.99 -6.15
C ASN A 159 7.60 21.24 -6.01
N LEU A 160 7.70 20.01 -6.51
CA LEU A 160 8.95 19.23 -6.50
C LEU A 160 9.85 19.51 -7.70
N VAL A 161 9.39 20.28 -8.68
CA VAL A 161 10.10 20.59 -9.94
C VAL A 161 10.82 21.92 -9.85
#